data_6eeb640b2540862ab2b3321ed8965bbb
#
_entry.id   6eeb640b2540862ab2b3321ed8965bbb
#
_cell.length_a   1.000
_cell.length_b   1.000
_cell.length_c   1.000
_cell.angle_alpha   90.00
_cell.angle_beta   90.00
_cell.angle_gamma   90.00
#
_symmetry.space_group_name_H-M   'P 1'
#
loop_
_entity.id
_entity.type
_entity.pdbx_description
1 polymer ?
#
loop_
_entity_poly.entity_id
_entity_poly.type
_entity_poly.pdbx_seq_one_letter_code
_entity_poly.pdbx_strand_id
1 'polypeptide(L)'
;MKAVIFAGGVGTRLWPLSRKNTPKQFEKIVGDQSMLQIAVNKLFPLFSWEDIFISTGKEYKGIVIDQLPELPEGNIIIEPEMRDVGPAVGLVTSIFAKRYPDEPFVILWGSDHLVKKEDVFRDALSAAEKIVEENPQKIVFVGQKPRFASQNLGYIEFGDKIKDIGDIPIYSFSGFKYRPHLSTAEQFVKGGHHAWNLGYFVTTPKFLWYLFETLVPDLYKDLLKIYNAVDTPQYESILSEVYPSIEKISFDNAIPERMDIKYGNVISVDIGWSDIGAWEALKEALSESDDENVTKGNVIIEDSRDSLMFNYTKQLTVGIDLDEMLVITTDDVVLVCPKTSVPKIKKLVESLAGTPHEDLT
;
A
#
# COMPACT_ATOMS: atom_id res chain seq x y z
N MET A 1 -17.47 -4.82 -9.25
CA MET A 1 -16.03 -4.45 -9.22
C MET A 1 -15.22 -5.47 -8.45
N LYS A 2 -14.01 -5.80 -8.90
CA LYS A 2 -13.04 -6.63 -8.15
C LYS A 2 -12.04 -5.75 -7.38
N ALA A 3 -11.47 -6.26 -6.28
CA ALA A 3 -10.44 -5.58 -5.51
C ALA A 3 -9.14 -6.39 -5.50
N VAL A 4 -8.00 -5.75 -5.78
CA VAL A 4 -6.69 -6.39 -5.71
C VAL A 4 -5.82 -5.66 -4.70
N ILE A 5 -5.43 -6.36 -3.63
CA ILE A 5 -4.52 -5.86 -2.60
C ILE A 5 -3.12 -6.43 -2.86
N PHE A 6 -2.12 -5.55 -2.93
CA PHE A 6 -0.73 -5.95 -3.08
C PHE A 6 -0.10 -6.16 -1.70
N ALA A 7 0.29 -7.38 -1.41
CA ALA A 7 0.91 -7.81 -0.16
C ALA A 7 2.37 -8.29 -0.39
N GLY A 8 3.11 -7.53 -1.21
CA GLY A 8 4.54 -7.71 -1.48
C GLY A 8 5.37 -6.61 -0.79
N GLY A 9 6.60 -6.90 -0.46
CA GLY A 9 7.52 -5.94 0.15
C GLY A 9 7.98 -6.33 1.56
N VAL A 10 9.24 -6.02 1.89
CA VAL A 10 9.91 -6.53 3.09
C VAL A 10 9.80 -5.59 4.30
N GLY A 11 9.54 -4.30 4.11
CA GLY A 11 9.19 -3.32 5.15
C GLY A 11 10.04 -3.32 6.43
N THR A 12 11.38 -3.14 6.35
CA THR A 12 12.30 -3.25 7.50
C THR A 12 12.28 -2.11 8.51
N ARG A 13 11.57 -1.00 8.24
CA ARG A 13 11.55 0.20 9.11
C ARG A 13 10.74 0.03 10.41
N LEU A 14 9.94 -1.03 10.52
CA LEU A 14 9.25 -1.42 11.75
C LEU A 14 9.98 -2.56 12.48
N TRP A 15 11.28 -2.72 12.23
CA TRP A 15 12.12 -3.60 13.05
C TRP A 15 12.07 -3.16 14.52
N PRO A 16 12.05 -4.07 15.50
CA PRO A 16 12.27 -5.51 15.42
C PRO A 16 11.02 -6.34 15.11
N LEU A 17 9.85 -5.73 14.97
CA LEU A 17 8.61 -6.46 14.70
C LEU A 17 8.57 -7.01 13.27
N SER A 18 8.88 -6.17 12.27
CA SER A 18 8.92 -6.61 10.88
C SER A 18 10.31 -7.08 10.47
N ARG A 19 10.41 -8.26 9.87
CA ARG A 19 11.63 -8.91 9.41
C ARG A 19 11.45 -9.44 8.00
N LYS A 20 12.54 -9.91 7.39
CA LYS A 20 12.52 -10.48 6.03
C LYS A 20 11.52 -11.64 5.90
N ASN A 21 11.43 -12.49 6.91
CA ASN A 21 10.53 -13.66 6.91
C ASN A 21 9.11 -13.34 7.42
N THR A 22 8.94 -12.20 8.10
CA THR A 22 7.67 -11.72 8.64
C THR A 22 7.49 -10.24 8.31
N PRO A 23 7.17 -9.93 7.03
CA PRO A 23 6.94 -8.56 6.60
C PRO A 23 5.79 -7.89 7.34
N LYS A 24 5.88 -6.56 7.49
CA LYS A 24 4.95 -5.75 8.29
C LYS A 24 3.47 -5.97 8.00
N GLN A 25 3.11 -6.29 6.74
CA GLN A 25 1.73 -6.51 6.35
C GLN A 25 1.10 -7.75 7.01
N PHE A 26 1.91 -8.69 7.44
CA PHE A 26 1.45 -9.90 8.13
C PHE A 26 1.51 -9.80 9.65
N GLU A 27 2.03 -8.68 10.18
CA GLU A 27 2.19 -8.43 11.61
C GLU A 27 0.97 -7.72 12.21
N LYS A 28 0.70 -8.02 13.50
CA LYS A 28 -0.36 -7.40 14.31
C LYS A 28 0.15 -6.08 14.90
N ILE A 29 0.28 -5.07 14.06
CA ILE A 29 0.82 -3.76 14.47
C ILE A 29 -0.22 -2.99 15.27
N VAL A 30 -1.46 -2.96 14.79
CA VAL A 30 -2.59 -2.25 15.41
C VAL A 30 -3.65 -3.27 15.82
N GLY A 31 -4.00 -3.29 17.11
CA GLY A 31 -5.00 -4.26 17.62
C GLY A 31 -4.52 -5.72 17.52
N ASP A 32 -5.46 -6.64 17.30
CA ASP A 32 -5.25 -8.09 17.31
C ASP A 32 -5.26 -8.73 15.91
N GLN A 33 -5.46 -7.92 14.87
CA GLN A 33 -5.47 -8.35 13.47
C GLN A 33 -4.16 -7.95 12.78
N SER A 34 -3.72 -8.76 11.80
CA SER A 34 -2.62 -8.35 10.95
C SER A 34 -3.02 -7.17 10.06
N MET A 35 -2.03 -6.43 9.56
CA MET A 35 -2.31 -5.32 8.64
C MET A 35 -3.03 -5.78 7.38
N LEU A 36 -2.72 -6.98 6.87
CA LEU A 36 -3.43 -7.59 5.73
C LEU A 36 -4.91 -7.85 6.07
N GLN A 37 -5.20 -8.40 7.26
CA GLN A 37 -6.58 -8.61 7.71
C GLN A 37 -7.34 -7.28 7.82
N ILE A 38 -6.72 -6.24 8.38
CA ILE A 38 -7.29 -4.89 8.44
C ILE A 38 -7.53 -4.34 7.03
N ALA A 39 -6.59 -4.55 6.11
CA ALA A 39 -6.72 -4.08 4.73
C ALA A 39 -7.86 -4.75 3.97
N VAL A 40 -8.13 -6.02 4.24
CA VAL A 40 -9.28 -6.76 3.67
C VAL A 40 -10.58 -6.34 4.34
N ASN A 41 -10.61 -6.28 5.68
CA ASN A 41 -11.82 -6.01 6.43
C ASN A 41 -12.44 -4.64 6.13
N LYS A 42 -11.62 -3.61 5.87
CA LYS A 42 -12.13 -2.27 5.48
C LYS A 42 -12.90 -2.25 4.15
N LEU A 43 -12.78 -3.31 3.33
CA LEU A 43 -13.51 -3.42 2.06
C LEU A 43 -14.96 -3.88 2.25
N PHE A 44 -15.27 -4.57 3.35
CA PHE A 44 -16.65 -4.98 3.62
C PHE A 44 -17.52 -3.80 4.10
N PRO A 45 -18.81 -3.78 3.75
CA PRO A 45 -19.54 -4.77 2.95
C PRO A 45 -19.54 -4.52 1.43
N LEU A 46 -18.69 -3.60 0.92
CA LEU A 46 -18.68 -3.24 -0.51
C LEU A 46 -18.26 -4.40 -1.41
N PHE A 47 -17.37 -5.28 -0.93
CA PHE A 47 -16.88 -6.46 -1.64
C PHE A 47 -17.27 -7.75 -0.92
N SER A 48 -17.43 -8.82 -1.66
CA SER A 48 -17.49 -10.19 -1.14
C SER A 48 -16.10 -10.86 -1.22
N TRP A 49 -15.91 -12.01 -0.56
CA TRP A 49 -14.65 -12.74 -0.62
C TRP A 49 -14.26 -13.17 -2.04
N GLU A 50 -15.24 -13.47 -2.89
CA GLU A 50 -15.06 -13.85 -4.30
C GLU A 50 -14.56 -12.68 -5.17
N ASP A 51 -14.70 -11.44 -4.67
CA ASP A 51 -14.29 -10.24 -5.38
C ASP A 51 -12.93 -9.72 -4.95
N ILE A 52 -12.38 -10.26 -3.85
CA ILE A 52 -11.08 -9.83 -3.29
C ILE A 52 -9.98 -10.74 -3.79
N PHE A 53 -8.88 -10.15 -4.26
CA PHE A 53 -7.67 -10.82 -4.72
C PHE A 53 -6.46 -10.29 -3.96
N ILE A 54 -5.49 -11.17 -3.67
CA ILE A 54 -4.23 -10.80 -3.03
C ILE A 54 -3.08 -11.11 -3.99
N SER A 55 -2.27 -10.09 -4.35
CA SER A 55 -1.02 -10.27 -5.09
C SER A 55 0.14 -10.28 -4.10
N THR A 56 0.93 -11.36 -4.09
CA THR A 56 2.00 -11.55 -3.12
C THR A 56 3.14 -12.42 -3.67
N GLY A 57 4.30 -12.43 -2.99
CA GLY A 57 5.40 -13.32 -3.29
C GLY A 57 5.09 -14.78 -2.94
N LYS A 58 5.74 -15.70 -3.65
CA LYS A 58 5.56 -17.15 -3.45
C LYS A 58 5.77 -17.60 -2.00
N GLU A 59 6.74 -17.01 -1.33
CA GLU A 59 7.11 -17.29 0.06
C GLU A 59 6.01 -16.93 1.07
N TYR A 60 5.12 -16.02 0.72
CA TYR A 60 4.07 -15.52 1.64
C TYR A 60 2.71 -16.17 1.41
N LYS A 61 2.55 -17.02 0.36
CA LYS A 61 1.28 -17.67 0.04
C LYS A 61 0.67 -18.38 1.25
N GLY A 62 1.47 -19.14 2.00
CA GLY A 62 1.00 -19.87 3.20
C GLY A 62 0.45 -18.94 4.26
N ILE A 63 1.13 -17.82 4.53
CA ILE A 63 0.69 -16.82 5.52
C ILE A 63 -0.64 -16.17 5.09
N VAL A 64 -0.80 -15.89 3.79
CA VAL A 64 -2.08 -15.33 3.28
C VAL A 64 -3.22 -16.32 3.50
N ILE A 65 -3.03 -17.61 3.19
CA ILE A 65 -4.05 -18.65 3.41
C ILE A 65 -4.41 -18.77 4.89
N ASP A 66 -3.41 -18.78 5.78
CA ASP A 66 -3.63 -18.90 7.23
C ASP A 66 -4.35 -17.68 7.83
N GLN A 67 -4.06 -16.48 7.31
CA GLN A 67 -4.64 -15.24 7.82
C GLN A 67 -6.01 -14.89 7.21
N LEU A 68 -6.30 -15.39 6.01
CA LEU A 68 -7.53 -15.13 5.26
C LEU A 68 -8.17 -16.46 4.81
N PRO A 69 -8.63 -17.30 5.74
CA PRO A 69 -9.15 -18.65 5.42
C PRO A 69 -10.41 -18.66 4.56
N GLU A 70 -11.16 -17.54 4.52
CA GLU A 70 -12.36 -17.39 3.68
C GLU A 70 -12.02 -16.96 2.24
N LEU A 71 -10.79 -16.51 1.97
CA LEU A 71 -10.37 -16.09 0.65
C LEU A 71 -10.24 -17.31 -0.29
N PRO A 72 -10.93 -17.34 -1.46
CA PRO A 72 -10.72 -18.40 -2.43
C PRO A 72 -9.25 -18.52 -2.84
N GLU A 73 -8.67 -19.71 -2.79
CA GLU A 73 -7.24 -19.89 -3.10
C GLU A 73 -6.89 -19.43 -4.52
N GLY A 74 -7.83 -19.55 -5.47
CA GLY A 74 -7.68 -19.04 -6.84
C GLY A 74 -7.59 -17.53 -6.96
N ASN A 75 -7.89 -16.80 -5.89
CA ASN A 75 -7.78 -15.35 -5.80
C ASN A 75 -6.41 -14.87 -5.27
N ILE A 76 -5.48 -15.80 -4.98
CA ILE A 76 -4.10 -15.47 -4.61
C ILE A 76 -3.24 -15.48 -5.87
N ILE A 77 -2.75 -14.30 -6.28
CA ILE A 77 -1.87 -14.11 -7.44
C ILE A 77 -0.43 -14.12 -6.94
N ILE A 78 0.37 -15.04 -7.47
CA ILE A 78 1.75 -15.25 -7.02
C ILE A 78 2.73 -14.60 -7.98
N GLU A 79 3.56 -13.70 -7.44
CA GLU A 79 4.73 -13.16 -8.12
C GLU A 79 5.93 -14.10 -7.90
N PRO A 80 6.60 -14.58 -8.96
CA PRO A 80 7.77 -15.45 -8.82
C PRO A 80 8.97 -14.75 -8.17
N GLU A 81 9.13 -13.45 -8.43
CA GLU A 81 10.18 -12.59 -7.90
C GLU A 81 9.68 -11.15 -7.75
N MET A 82 10.31 -10.37 -6.86
CA MET A 82 10.03 -8.93 -6.74
C MET A 82 10.64 -8.15 -7.91
N ARG A 83 9.78 -7.49 -8.72
CA ARG A 83 10.16 -6.72 -9.92
C ARG A 83 9.67 -5.26 -9.89
N ASP A 84 9.39 -4.72 -8.69
CA ASP A 84 8.75 -3.42 -8.51
C ASP A 84 7.26 -3.40 -8.91
N VAL A 85 6.56 -2.31 -8.58
CA VAL A 85 5.09 -2.22 -8.66
C VAL A 85 4.56 -2.21 -10.09
N GLY A 86 5.32 -1.70 -11.07
CA GLY A 86 4.90 -1.70 -12.48
C GLY A 86 4.67 -3.11 -13.03
N PRO A 87 5.64 -4.03 -12.98
CA PRO A 87 5.46 -5.43 -13.35
C PRO A 87 4.39 -6.16 -12.53
N ALA A 88 4.29 -5.89 -11.22
CA ALA A 88 3.28 -6.49 -10.37
C ALA A 88 1.85 -6.12 -10.81
N VAL A 89 1.59 -4.83 -11.05
CA VAL A 89 0.31 -4.36 -11.62
C VAL A 89 0.11 -4.92 -13.03
N GLY A 90 1.17 -5.00 -13.83
CA GLY A 90 1.13 -5.61 -15.17
C GLY A 90 0.72 -7.08 -15.15
N LEU A 91 1.26 -7.89 -14.22
CA LEU A 91 0.89 -9.29 -14.02
C LEU A 91 -0.60 -9.43 -13.68
N VAL A 92 -1.07 -8.68 -12.67
CA VAL A 92 -2.49 -8.65 -12.29
C VAL A 92 -3.35 -8.23 -13.49
N THR A 93 -2.95 -7.17 -14.19
CA THR A 93 -3.67 -6.68 -15.37
C THR A 93 -3.74 -7.72 -16.47
N SER A 94 -2.66 -8.50 -16.71
CA SER A 94 -2.65 -9.56 -17.73
C SER A 94 -3.66 -10.66 -17.42
N ILE A 95 -3.77 -11.06 -16.14
CA ILE A 95 -4.74 -12.07 -15.69
C ILE A 95 -6.18 -11.51 -15.79
N PHE A 96 -6.40 -10.31 -15.32
CA PHE A 96 -7.72 -9.67 -15.28
C PHE A 96 -8.22 -9.30 -16.69
N ALA A 97 -7.35 -8.81 -17.57
CA ALA A 97 -7.71 -8.53 -18.96
C ALA A 97 -8.15 -9.81 -19.72
N LYS A 98 -7.68 -10.99 -19.29
CA LYS A 98 -8.12 -12.27 -19.83
C LYS A 98 -9.44 -12.73 -19.26
N ARG A 99 -9.62 -12.63 -17.93
CA ARG A 99 -10.76 -13.20 -17.20
C ARG A 99 -11.94 -12.24 -17.04
N TYR A 100 -11.66 -10.94 -16.83
CA TYR A 100 -12.65 -9.91 -16.47
C TYR A 100 -12.42 -8.59 -17.24
N PRO A 101 -12.29 -8.60 -18.60
CA PRO A 101 -11.78 -7.47 -19.37
C PRO A 101 -12.51 -6.15 -19.16
N ASP A 102 -13.82 -6.21 -19.03
CA ASP A 102 -14.70 -5.03 -18.97
C ASP A 102 -15.24 -4.76 -17.55
N GLU A 103 -14.97 -5.65 -16.58
CA GLU A 103 -15.39 -5.44 -15.18
C GLU A 103 -14.43 -4.48 -14.49
N PRO A 104 -14.92 -3.36 -13.86
CA PRO A 104 -14.04 -2.47 -13.10
C PRO A 104 -13.29 -3.20 -12.00
N PHE A 105 -12.06 -2.81 -11.74
CA PHE A 105 -11.30 -3.30 -10.62
C PHE A 105 -10.55 -2.18 -9.92
N VAL A 106 -10.39 -2.30 -8.60
CA VAL A 106 -9.57 -1.41 -7.81
C VAL A 106 -8.23 -2.05 -7.50
N ILE A 107 -7.17 -1.31 -7.71
CA ILE A 107 -5.82 -1.62 -7.25
C ILE A 107 -5.58 -0.91 -5.92
N LEU A 108 -5.11 -1.65 -4.93
CA LEU A 108 -4.78 -1.17 -3.59
C LEU A 108 -3.36 -1.61 -3.24
N TRP A 109 -2.39 -0.69 -3.32
CA TRP A 109 -0.98 -1.03 -3.06
C TRP A 109 -0.67 -1.31 -1.59
N GLY A 110 -1.52 -0.88 -0.69
CA GLY A 110 -1.25 -0.92 0.73
C GLY A 110 -2.01 -2.00 1.47
N SER A 111 -1.44 -3.20 1.57
CA SER A 111 -1.85 -4.20 2.55
C SER A 111 -1.48 -3.82 3.99
N ASP A 112 -0.80 -2.69 4.17
CA ASP A 112 -0.23 -2.17 5.41
C ASP A 112 -0.67 -0.72 5.70
N HIS A 113 -1.67 -0.22 4.99
CA HIS A 113 -2.20 1.12 5.16
C HIS A 113 -3.37 1.15 6.17
N LEU A 114 -3.31 2.09 7.11
CA LEU A 114 -4.46 2.46 7.94
C LEU A 114 -5.38 3.43 7.20
N VAL A 115 -6.69 3.24 7.41
CA VAL A 115 -7.75 4.12 6.97
C VAL A 115 -8.71 4.29 8.15
N LYS A 116 -8.79 5.48 8.74
CA LYS A 116 -9.65 5.72 9.91
C LYS A 116 -11.13 5.94 9.56
N LYS A 117 -11.42 6.49 8.36
CA LYS A 117 -12.77 6.80 7.89
C LYS A 117 -13.15 5.82 6.78
N GLU A 118 -13.42 4.58 7.18
CA GLU A 118 -13.68 3.48 6.25
C GLU A 118 -14.92 3.70 5.39
N ASP A 119 -15.99 4.34 5.93
CA ASP A 119 -17.18 4.65 5.14
C ASP A 119 -16.87 5.63 4.01
N VAL A 120 -16.12 6.71 4.28
CA VAL A 120 -15.69 7.67 3.25
C VAL A 120 -14.80 6.98 2.20
N PHE A 121 -13.97 6.03 2.62
CA PHE A 121 -13.15 5.23 1.72
C PHE A 121 -14.01 4.36 0.80
N ARG A 122 -14.99 3.63 1.33
CA ARG A 122 -15.92 2.81 0.54
C ARG A 122 -16.77 3.65 -0.41
N ASP A 123 -17.25 4.82 0.04
CA ASP A 123 -17.99 5.76 -0.81
C ASP A 123 -17.14 6.28 -1.96
N ALA A 124 -15.83 6.57 -1.70
CA ALA A 124 -14.89 6.97 -2.73
C ALA A 124 -14.65 5.86 -3.78
N LEU A 125 -14.54 4.59 -3.34
CA LEU A 125 -14.42 3.45 -4.27
C LEU A 125 -15.69 3.26 -5.10
N SER A 126 -16.88 3.35 -4.48
CA SER A 126 -18.16 3.26 -5.18
C SER A 126 -18.36 4.40 -6.19
N ALA A 127 -17.91 5.62 -5.85
CA ALA A 127 -17.95 6.76 -6.77
C ALA A 127 -16.98 6.55 -7.96
N ALA A 128 -15.79 6.00 -7.70
CA ALA A 128 -14.81 5.69 -8.74
C ALA A 128 -15.32 4.60 -9.69
N GLU A 129 -15.96 3.55 -9.16
CA GLU A 129 -16.60 2.50 -9.96
C GLU A 129 -17.63 3.08 -10.95
N LYS A 130 -18.55 3.92 -10.47
CA LYS A 130 -19.56 4.56 -11.32
C LYS A 130 -18.95 5.36 -12.47
N ILE A 131 -17.82 6.06 -12.23
CA ILE A 131 -17.14 6.81 -13.30
C ILE A 131 -16.59 5.86 -14.36
N VAL A 132 -15.99 4.75 -13.94
CA VAL A 132 -15.41 3.76 -14.84
C VAL A 132 -16.50 3.00 -15.61
N GLU A 133 -17.65 2.72 -14.98
CA GLU A 133 -18.82 2.16 -15.66
C GLU A 133 -19.40 3.10 -16.72
N GLU A 134 -19.51 4.41 -16.41
CA GLU A 134 -19.94 5.46 -17.35
C GLU A 134 -18.94 5.64 -18.51
N ASN A 135 -17.64 5.48 -18.24
CA ASN A 135 -16.58 5.58 -19.23
C ASN A 135 -15.43 4.59 -18.93
N PRO A 136 -15.44 3.40 -19.57
CA PRO A 136 -14.43 2.36 -19.35
C PRO A 136 -12.99 2.73 -19.72
N GLN A 137 -12.78 3.86 -20.39
CA GLN A 137 -11.45 4.40 -20.72
C GLN A 137 -10.98 5.42 -19.68
N LYS A 138 -11.42 5.31 -18.44
CA LYS A 138 -10.97 6.14 -17.34
C LYS A 138 -10.13 5.36 -16.33
N ILE A 139 -9.19 6.06 -15.72
CA ILE A 139 -8.52 5.67 -14.49
C ILE A 139 -8.86 6.72 -13.43
N VAL A 140 -9.42 6.30 -12.31
CA VAL A 140 -9.83 7.17 -11.22
C VAL A 140 -8.92 6.96 -10.03
N PHE A 141 -8.09 7.94 -9.74
CA PHE A 141 -7.19 7.92 -8.58
C PHE A 141 -7.93 8.36 -7.32
N VAL A 142 -7.79 7.58 -6.26
CA VAL A 142 -8.29 7.94 -4.92
C VAL A 142 -7.09 8.41 -4.10
N GLY A 143 -7.08 9.70 -3.77
CA GLY A 143 -6.00 10.36 -3.05
C GLY A 143 -6.46 10.91 -1.69
N GLN A 144 -5.51 11.01 -0.77
CA GLN A 144 -5.68 11.63 0.54
C GLN A 144 -5.38 13.13 0.46
N LYS A 145 -6.21 13.98 1.06
CA LYS A 145 -5.87 15.39 1.27
C LYS A 145 -4.57 15.49 2.08
N PRO A 146 -3.54 16.19 1.58
CA PRO A 146 -2.27 16.31 2.30
C PRO A 146 -2.46 17.06 3.62
N ARG A 147 -1.89 16.54 4.71
CA ARG A 147 -1.88 17.19 6.03
C ARG A 147 -0.56 17.94 6.27
N PHE A 148 0.51 17.51 5.62
CA PHE A 148 1.85 18.09 5.70
C PHE A 148 2.61 17.89 4.38
N ALA A 149 3.76 18.56 4.24
CA ALA A 149 4.63 18.40 3.07
C ALA A 149 5.50 17.14 3.23
N SER A 150 5.26 16.11 2.40
CA SER A 150 6.02 14.86 2.41
C SER A 150 6.91 14.75 1.17
N GLN A 151 8.19 14.39 1.37
CA GLN A 151 9.13 14.06 0.28
C GLN A 151 9.07 12.58 -0.11
N ASN A 152 8.38 11.76 0.69
CA ASN A 152 8.36 10.31 0.53
C ASN A 152 7.13 9.80 -0.24
N LEU A 153 6.15 10.68 -0.49
CA LEU A 153 4.90 10.35 -1.16
C LEU A 153 4.86 10.91 -2.59
N GLY A 154 4.09 10.28 -3.45
CA GLY A 154 3.68 10.84 -4.72
C GLY A 154 2.53 11.83 -4.53
N TYR A 155 2.40 12.79 -5.45
CA TYR A 155 1.32 13.77 -5.48
C TYR A 155 0.59 13.68 -6.80
N ILE A 156 -0.74 13.65 -6.71
CA ILE A 156 -1.65 13.72 -7.85
C ILE A 156 -2.14 15.15 -7.95
N GLU A 157 -1.85 15.81 -9.07
CA GLU A 157 -2.37 17.15 -9.37
C GLU A 157 -3.76 17.04 -9.97
N PHE A 158 -4.69 17.87 -9.52
CA PHE A 158 -6.05 17.91 -10.02
C PHE A 158 -6.49 19.33 -10.32
N GLY A 159 -7.32 19.46 -11.37
CA GLY A 159 -7.88 20.72 -11.85
C GLY A 159 -9.31 20.93 -11.36
N ASP A 160 -10.19 21.31 -12.31
CA ASP A 160 -11.56 21.68 -12.02
C ASP A 160 -12.38 20.51 -11.47
N LYS A 161 -13.31 20.84 -10.56
CA LYS A 161 -14.34 19.92 -10.11
C LYS A 161 -15.32 19.66 -11.25
N ILE A 162 -15.49 18.37 -11.59
CA ILE A 162 -16.35 17.93 -12.69
C ILE A 162 -17.79 17.74 -12.20
N LYS A 163 -17.95 16.96 -11.11
CA LYS A 163 -19.25 16.63 -10.50
C LYS A 163 -19.06 16.13 -9.08
N ASP A 164 -20.16 15.94 -8.37
CA ASP A 164 -20.23 15.13 -7.15
C ASP A 164 -20.94 13.81 -7.45
N ILE A 165 -20.53 12.73 -6.77
CA ILE A 165 -21.26 11.46 -6.67
C ILE A 165 -21.53 11.21 -5.19
N GLY A 166 -22.79 11.44 -4.74
CA GLY A 166 -23.07 11.58 -3.33
C GLY A 166 -22.26 12.75 -2.74
N ASP A 167 -21.55 12.52 -1.64
CA ASP A 167 -20.69 13.52 -0.99
C ASP A 167 -19.24 13.48 -1.53
N ILE A 168 -18.94 12.67 -2.54
CA ILE A 168 -17.61 12.49 -3.08
C ILE A 168 -17.37 13.41 -4.27
N PRO A 169 -16.43 14.39 -4.18
CA PRO A 169 -16.12 15.28 -5.27
C PRO A 169 -15.16 14.61 -6.27
N ILE A 170 -15.45 14.80 -7.56
CA ILE A 170 -14.69 14.28 -8.68
C ILE A 170 -14.02 15.44 -9.40
N TYR A 171 -12.71 15.35 -9.59
CA TYR A 171 -11.89 16.38 -10.25
C TYR A 171 -11.28 15.83 -11.55
N SER A 172 -10.93 16.75 -12.46
CA SER A 172 -10.08 16.42 -13.60
C SER A 172 -8.66 16.10 -13.12
N PHE A 173 -8.01 15.15 -13.76
CA PHE A 173 -6.59 14.87 -13.54
C PHE A 173 -5.76 15.88 -14.33
N SER A 174 -4.74 16.46 -13.72
CA SER A 174 -3.85 17.46 -14.33
C SER A 174 -2.40 17.00 -14.39
N GLY A 175 -1.99 16.08 -13.55
CA GLY A 175 -0.63 15.59 -13.54
C GLY A 175 -0.29 14.72 -12.33
N PHE A 176 0.94 14.24 -12.34
CA PHE A 176 1.49 13.40 -11.29
C PHE A 176 2.94 13.79 -11.00
N LYS A 177 3.33 13.82 -9.73
CA LYS A 177 4.71 14.06 -9.32
C LYS A 177 5.15 13.08 -8.24
N TYR A 178 6.11 12.24 -8.58
CA TYR A 178 6.69 11.27 -7.66
C TYR A 178 7.77 11.92 -6.79
N ARG A 179 7.64 11.82 -5.46
CA ARG A 179 8.64 12.24 -4.45
C ARG A 179 9.30 13.57 -4.74
N PRO A 180 8.57 14.70 -4.68
CA PRO A 180 9.12 16.03 -4.93
C PRO A 180 10.10 16.48 -3.85
N HIS A 181 10.91 17.50 -4.13
CA HIS A 181 11.68 18.17 -3.07
C HIS A 181 10.74 18.85 -2.07
N LEU A 182 11.21 19.06 -0.82
CA LEU A 182 10.39 19.60 0.27
C LEU A 182 9.72 20.92 -0.11
N SER A 183 10.48 21.87 -0.69
CA SER A 183 9.93 23.16 -1.11
C SER A 183 8.79 23.05 -2.13
N THR A 184 8.85 22.05 -3.03
CA THR A 184 7.78 21.75 -3.98
C THR A 184 6.58 21.13 -3.27
N ALA A 185 6.82 20.19 -2.35
CA ALA A 185 5.76 19.57 -1.56
C ALA A 185 5.01 20.59 -0.69
N GLU A 186 5.73 21.59 -0.11
CA GLU A 186 5.13 22.72 0.63
C GLU A 186 4.22 23.56 -0.27
N GLN A 187 4.65 23.85 -1.50
CA GLN A 187 3.83 24.56 -2.48
C GLN A 187 2.56 23.76 -2.84
N PHE A 188 2.67 22.44 -3.00
CA PHE A 188 1.54 21.56 -3.30
C PHE A 188 0.49 21.57 -2.18
N VAL A 189 0.93 21.45 -0.93
CA VAL A 189 0.03 21.53 0.23
C VAL A 189 -0.65 22.89 0.32
N LYS A 190 0.11 23.98 0.17
CA LYS A 190 -0.41 25.35 0.22
C LYS A 190 -1.37 25.66 -0.93
N GLY A 191 -1.12 25.12 -2.12
CA GLY A 191 -1.91 25.37 -3.32
C GLY A 191 -3.29 24.70 -3.30
N GLY A 192 -3.45 23.60 -2.56
CA GLY A 192 -4.73 22.91 -2.39
C GLY A 192 -5.23 22.13 -3.62
N HIS A 193 -4.44 22.00 -4.68
CA HIS A 193 -4.76 21.29 -5.92
C HIS A 193 -4.00 19.97 -6.07
N HIS A 194 -3.52 19.43 -4.97
CA HIS A 194 -2.80 18.16 -4.94
C HIS A 194 -3.36 17.24 -3.88
N ALA A 195 -3.37 15.93 -4.16
CA ALA A 195 -3.65 14.87 -3.21
C ALA A 195 -2.42 13.96 -3.09
N TRP A 196 -2.20 13.34 -1.93
CA TRP A 196 -1.22 12.25 -1.84
C TRP A 196 -1.67 11.06 -2.65
N ASN A 197 -0.77 10.49 -3.42
CA ASN A 197 -0.99 9.22 -4.08
C ASN A 197 -0.89 8.07 -3.07
N LEU A 198 -1.98 7.36 -2.89
CA LEU A 198 -2.08 6.20 -2.01
C LEU A 198 -1.75 4.89 -2.73
N GLY A 199 -1.60 4.96 -4.06
CA GLY A 199 -1.59 3.77 -4.89
C GLY A 199 -2.96 3.10 -4.97
N TYR A 200 -4.04 3.88 -4.85
CA TYR A 200 -5.42 3.41 -4.96
C TYR A 200 -6.04 3.98 -6.23
N PHE A 201 -6.43 3.12 -7.15
CA PHE A 201 -7.09 3.56 -8.36
C PHE A 201 -8.06 2.52 -8.91
N VAL A 202 -9.11 3.00 -9.57
CA VAL A 202 -10.14 2.17 -10.21
C VAL A 202 -10.08 2.38 -11.72
N THR A 203 -10.14 1.29 -12.48
CA THR A 203 -10.16 1.31 -13.96
C THR A 203 -10.74 -0.02 -14.48
N THR A 204 -10.82 -0.21 -15.81
CA THR A 204 -11.05 -1.53 -16.38
C THR A 204 -9.74 -2.24 -16.73
N PRO A 205 -9.65 -3.57 -16.58
CA PRO A 205 -8.47 -4.33 -16.96
C PRO A 205 -8.09 -4.12 -18.44
N LYS A 206 -9.07 -4.08 -19.34
CA LYS A 206 -8.88 -3.85 -20.76
C LYS A 206 -8.25 -2.48 -21.05
N PHE A 207 -8.69 -1.44 -20.35
CA PHE A 207 -8.11 -0.11 -20.54
C PHE A 207 -6.70 -0.02 -19.98
N LEU A 208 -6.44 -0.58 -18.80
CA LEU A 208 -5.09 -0.61 -18.24
C LEU A 208 -4.14 -1.44 -19.10
N TRP A 209 -4.61 -2.54 -19.69
CA TRP A 209 -3.87 -3.34 -20.66
C TRP A 209 -3.48 -2.54 -21.90
N TYR A 210 -4.41 -1.76 -22.44
CA TYR A 210 -4.14 -0.82 -23.53
C TYR A 210 -3.09 0.24 -23.14
N LEU A 211 -3.12 0.75 -21.90
CA LEU A 211 -2.10 1.70 -21.44
C LEU A 211 -0.71 1.04 -21.33
N PHE A 212 -0.60 -0.20 -20.88
CA PHE A 212 0.67 -0.95 -20.92
C PHE A 212 1.19 -1.11 -22.35
N GLU A 213 0.34 -1.47 -23.31
CA GLU A 213 0.69 -1.63 -24.72
C GLU A 213 1.25 -0.33 -25.30
N THR A 214 0.61 0.80 -25.02
CA THR A 214 0.93 2.08 -25.65
C THR A 214 2.05 2.84 -24.98
N LEU A 215 2.19 2.75 -23.65
CA LEU A 215 3.12 3.58 -22.88
C LEU A 215 4.41 2.85 -22.48
N VAL A 216 4.38 1.53 -22.35
CA VAL A 216 5.54 0.70 -21.95
C VAL A 216 5.61 -0.59 -22.78
N PRO A 217 5.81 -0.47 -24.11
CA PRO A 217 5.69 -1.59 -25.04
C PRO A 217 6.68 -2.74 -24.78
N ASP A 218 7.84 -2.47 -24.18
CA ASP A 218 8.81 -3.52 -23.86
C ASP A 218 8.32 -4.37 -22.69
N LEU A 219 7.80 -3.76 -21.64
CA LEU A 219 7.14 -4.47 -20.54
C LEU A 219 5.90 -5.24 -21.06
N TYR A 220 5.09 -4.60 -21.91
CA TYR A 220 3.92 -5.23 -22.50
C TYR A 220 4.24 -6.52 -23.28
N LYS A 221 5.34 -6.57 -24.05
CA LYS A 221 5.76 -7.79 -24.79
C LYS A 221 5.94 -8.99 -23.88
N ASP A 222 6.53 -8.78 -22.71
CA ASP A 222 6.74 -9.87 -21.76
C ASP A 222 5.44 -10.25 -21.06
N LEU A 223 4.66 -9.25 -20.65
CA LEU A 223 3.32 -9.47 -20.10
C LEU A 223 2.38 -10.18 -21.08
N LEU A 224 2.51 -9.93 -22.39
CA LEU A 224 1.70 -10.59 -23.43
C LEU A 224 1.98 -12.10 -23.50
N LYS A 225 3.22 -12.54 -23.27
CA LYS A 225 3.54 -13.98 -23.17
C LYS A 225 2.78 -14.62 -22.00
N ILE A 226 2.78 -13.93 -20.84
CA ILE A 226 2.06 -14.39 -19.65
C ILE A 226 0.54 -14.38 -19.90
N TYR A 227 -0.01 -13.29 -20.45
CA TYR A 227 -1.42 -13.16 -20.81
C TYR A 227 -1.91 -14.33 -21.70
N ASN A 228 -1.11 -14.69 -22.72
CA ASN A 228 -1.47 -15.79 -23.62
C ASN A 228 -1.47 -17.16 -22.92
N ALA A 229 -0.67 -17.31 -21.86
CA ALA A 229 -0.59 -18.53 -21.06
C ALA A 229 -1.67 -18.63 -19.97
N VAL A 230 -2.30 -17.51 -19.55
CA VAL A 230 -3.35 -17.51 -18.53
C VAL A 230 -4.43 -18.54 -18.87
N ASP A 231 -4.83 -19.33 -17.87
CA ASP A 231 -5.82 -20.41 -17.95
C ASP A 231 -5.42 -21.58 -18.88
N THR A 232 -4.11 -21.73 -19.14
CA THR A 232 -3.56 -22.88 -19.85
C THR A 232 -2.63 -23.70 -18.93
N PRO A 233 -2.36 -24.98 -19.25
CA PRO A 233 -1.40 -25.79 -18.48
C PRO A 233 0.03 -25.23 -18.47
N GLN A 234 0.38 -24.32 -19.37
CA GLN A 234 1.71 -23.72 -19.49
C GLN A 234 1.89 -22.46 -18.62
N TYR A 235 0.83 -21.97 -17.95
CA TYR A 235 0.87 -20.71 -17.23
C TYR A 235 2.04 -20.62 -16.23
N GLU A 236 2.14 -21.59 -15.34
CA GLU A 236 3.20 -21.60 -14.30
C GLU A 236 4.62 -21.61 -14.87
N SER A 237 4.85 -22.38 -15.96
CA SER A 237 6.17 -22.44 -16.60
C SER A 237 6.52 -21.14 -17.30
N ILE A 238 5.58 -20.55 -18.05
CA ILE A 238 5.78 -19.27 -18.74
C ILE A 238 5.97 -18.12 -17.73
N LEU A 239 5.15 -18.08 -16.67
CA LEU A 239 5.29 -17.09 -15.62
C LEU A 239 6.67 -17.15 -14.95
N SER A 240 7.12 -18.35 -14.58
CA SER A 240 8.42 -18.58 -13.92
C SER A 240 9.61 -18.28 -14.84
N GLU A 241 9.48 -18.42 -16.15
CA GLU A 241 10.52 -18.12 -17.13
C GLU A 241 10.58 -16.61 -17.43
N VAL A 242 9.42 -16.00 -17.71
CA VAL A 242 9.34 -14.64 -18.24
C VAL A 242 9.44 -13.58 -17.14
N TYR A 243 8.67 -13.73 -16.05
CA TYR A 243 8.53 -12.67 -15.06
C TYR A 243 9.86 -12.24 -14.39
N PRO A 244 10.80 -13.16 -14.06
CA PRO A 244 12.10 -12.79 -13.49
C PRO A 244 12.99 -11.96 -14.40
N SER A 245 12.76 -11.97 -15.72
CA SER A 245 13.53 -11.20 -16.70
C SER A 245 12.98 -9.78 -16.94
N ILE A 246 11.78 -9.47 -16.45
CA ILE A 246 11.12 -8.16 -16.64
C ILE A 246 11.94 -7.05 -15.96
N GLU A 247 12.14 -5.95 -16.65
CA GLU A 247 12.82 -4.77 -16.11
C GLU A 247 12.01 -4.11 -14.99
N LYS A 248 12.70 -3.71 -13.92
CA LYS A 248 12.08 -3.05 -12.77
C LYS A 248 11.69 -1.63 -13.12
N ILE A 249 10.42 -1.31 -12.95
CA ILE A 249 9.88 0.04 -13.12
C ILE A 249 8.74 0.27 -12.11
N SER A 250 8.66 1.46 -11.52
CA SER A 250 7.50 1.82 -10.72
C SER A 250 6.26 1.98 -11.61
N PHE A 251 5.08 1.70 -11.07
CA PHE A 251 3.83 1.93 -11.79
C PHE A 251 3.65 3.43 -12.11
N ASP A 252 4.03 4.30 -11.17
CA ASP A 252 3.95 5.75 -11.31
C ASP A 252 4.68 6.25 -12.57
N ASN A 253 5.91 5.77 -12.78
CA ASN A 253 6.71 6.11 -13.96
C ASN A 253 6.23 5.40 -15.24
N ALA A 254 5.61 4.22 -15.10
CA ALA A 254 5.14 3.44 -16.24
C ALA A 254 3.86 4.04 -16.86
N ILE A 255 2.88 4.43 -16.06
CA ILE A 255 1.54 4.79 -16.51
C ILE A 255 1.15 6.24 -16.12
N PRO A 256 0.97 6.63 -14.82
CA PRO A 256 0.44 7.95 -14.48
C PRO A 256 1.24 9.13 -15.01
N GLU A 257 2.57 9.06 -15.03
CA GLU A 257 3.43 10.14 -15.54
C GLU A 257 3.42 10.28 -17.07
N ARG A 258 2.97 9.23 -17.78
CA ARG A 258 3.02 9.17 -19.26
C ARG A 258 1.66 9.27 -19.92
N MET A 259 0.59 8.95 -19.20
CA MET A 259 -0.74 8.89 -19.80
C MET A 259 -1.27 10.31 -20.14
N ASP A 260 -2.12 10.38 -21.16
CA ASP A 260 -2.85 11.59 -21.48
C ASP A 260 -3.81 11.95 -20.31
N ILE A 261 -3.78 13.21 -19.87
CA ILE A 261 -4.57 13.70 -18.73
C ILE A 261 -6.08 13.48 -18.91
N LYS A 262 -6.56 13.43 -20.16
CA LYS A 262 -7.97 13.18 -20.48
C LYS A 262 -8.49 11.82 -19.93
N TYR A 263 -7.61 10.86 -19.69
CA TYR A 263 -7.97 9.55 -19.18
C TYR A 263 -8.10 9.51 -17.65
N GLY A 264 -7.54 10.49 -16.96
CA GLY A 264 -7.54 10.55 -15.50
C GLY A 264 -8.73 11.27 -14.90
N ASN A 265 -9.20 10.80 -13.76
CA ASN A 265 -10.02 11.53 -12.79
C ASN A 265 -9.43 11.37 -11.40
N VAL A 266 -9.72 12.33 -10.51
CA VAL A 266 -9.19 12.31 -9.15
C VAL A 266 -10.32 12.48 -8.14
N ILE A 267 -10.30 11.63 -7.13
CA ILE A 267 -11.07 11.77 -5.90
C ILE A 267 -10.09 12.21 -4.82
N SER A 268 -10.24 13.43 -4.31
CA SER A 268 -9.40 13.96 -3.23
C SER A 268 -10.24 14.08 -1.96
N VAL A 269 -10.09 13.13 -1.03
CA VAL A 269 -10.86 13.04 0.21
C VAL A 269 -9.93 12.84 1.41
N ASP A 270 -10.42 13.14 2.60
CA ASP A 270 -9.75 12.81 3.83
C ASP A 270 -10.32 11.51 4.40
N ILE A 271 -9.65 10.40 4.15
CA ILE A 271 -10.00 9.08 4.68
C ILE A 271 -9.25 8.73 5.97
N GLY A 272 -8.48 9.68 6.54
CA GLY A 272 -7.64 9.41 7.71
C GLY A 272 -6.53 8.39 7.42
N TRP A 273 -5.91 8.50 6.25
CA TRP A 273 -4.92 7.54 5.77
C TRP A 273 -3.53 7.73 6.40
N SER A 274 -2.86 6.60 6.66
CA SER A 274 -1.42 6.53 7.00
C SER A 274 -0.81 5.27 6.40
N ASP A 275 0.41 5.38 5.88
CA ASP A 275 1.17 4.24 5.31
C ASP A 275 1.86 3.37 6.37
N ILE A 276 1.84 3.75 7.62
CA ILE A 276 2.58 3.09 8.73
C ILE A 276 3.97 2.63 8.27
N GLY A 277 4.68 3.54 7.62
CA GLY A 277 5.96 3.23 7.00
C GLY A 277 7.10 3.05 8.00
N ALA A 278 6.93 3.57 9.24
CA ALA A 278 7.91 3.55 10.31
C ALA A 278 7.23 3.82 11.67
N TRP A 279 7.94 3.61 12.78
CA TRP A 279 7.39 3.73 14.13
C TRP A 279 6.85 5.12 14.46
N GLU A 280 7.51 6.21 14.00
CA GLU A 280 7.03 7.58 14.18
C GLU A 280 5.70 7.83 13.45
N ALA A 281 5.57 7.32 12.23
CA ALA A 281 4.32 7.43 11.46
C ALA A 281 3.18 6.62 12.12
N LEU A 282 3.50 5.48 12.74
CA LEU A 282 2.54 4.72 13.51
C LEU A 282 2.08 5.50 14.74
N LYS A 283 3.02 6.09 15.51
CA LYS A 283 2.69 6.92 16.67
C LYS A 283 1.77 8.07 16.28
N GLU A 284 2.12 8.82 15.24
CA GLU A 284 1.30 9.92 14.71
C GLU A 284 -0.10 9.42 14.30
N ALA A 285 -0.17 8.27 13.63
CA ALA A 285 -1.43 7.70 13.19
C ALA A 285 -2.34 7.26 14.34
N LEU A 286 -1.80 6.86 15.49
CA LEU A 286 -2.56 6.37 16.64
C LEU A 286 -2.83 7.46 17.69
N SER A 287 -2.08 8.54 17.68
CA SER A 287 -2.26 9.66 18.62
C SER A 287 -3.46 10.54 18.25
N GLU A 288 -4.08 11.14 19.26
CA GLU A 288 -5.07 12.22 19.14
C GLU A 288 -4.43 13.60 19.27
N SER A 289 -3.24 13.67 19.94
CA SER A 289 -2.44 14.89 20.10
C SER A 289 -0.94 14.59 20.02
N ASP A 290 -0.13 15.63 19.80
CA ASP A 290 1.31 15.49 19.63
C ASP A 290 2.01 14.97 20.91
N ASP A 291 1.57 15.41 22.09
CA ASP A 291 2.15 15.04 23.39
C ASP A 291 1.66 13.68 23.93
N GLU A 292 0.67 13.07 23.29
CA GLU A 292 0.08 11.81 23.75
C GLU A 292 1.08 10.65 23.71
N ASN A 293 1.08 9.82 24.74
CA ASN A 293 1.81 8.56 24.74
C ASN A 293 0.94 7.45 24.12
N VAL A 294 1.51 6.66 23.23
CA VAL A 294 0.84 5.51 22.60
C VAL A 294 1.42 4.22 23.16
N THR A 295 0.57 3.39 23.74
CA THR A 295 1.02 2.14 24.39
C THR A 295 0.28 0.92 23.83
N LYS A 296 0.96 -0.24 23.82
CA LYS A 296 0.39 -1.54 23.47
C LYS A 296 1.00 -2.64 24.32
N GLY A 297 0.16 -3.58 24.78
CA GLY A 297 0.60 -4.73 25.57
C GLY A 297 0.73 -4.45 27.07
N ASN A 298 1.54 -5.24 27.77
CA ASN A 298 1.73 -5.12 29.22
C ASN A 298 2.75 -4.00 29.53
N VAL A 299 2.26 -2.75 29.61
CA VAL A 299 3.07 -1.54 29.71
C VAL A 299 2.57 -0.65 30.85
N ILE A 300 3.51 -0.07 31.61
CA ILE A 300 3.27 1.06 32.51
C ILE A 300 4.16 2.21 32.04
N ILE A 301 3.56 3.41 31.89
CA ILE A 301 4.29 4.62 31.51
C ILE A 301 3.91 5.74 32.46
N GLU A 302 4.92 6.40 33.08
CA GLU A 302 4.77 7.43 34.08
C GLU A 302 5.60 8.67 33.70
N ASP A 303 5.10 9.86 34.00
CA ASP A 303 5.79 11.16 33.82
C ASP A 303 6.43 11.35 32.44
N SER A 304 5.78 10.79 31.41
CA SER A 304 6.31 10.70 30.05
C SER A 304 5.41 11.40 29.04
N ARG A 305 5.96 11.86 27.93
CA ARG A 305 5.21 12.51 26.85
C ARG A 305 5.73 12.11 25.47
N ASP A 306 4.85 12.23 24.48
CA ASP A 306 5.15 12.04 23.04
C ASP A 306 5.96 10.75 22.75
N SER A 307 5.69 9.69 23.53
CA SER A 307 6.44 8.44 23.44
C SER A 307 5.55 7.28 22.96
N LEU A 308 6.16 6.32 22.26
CA LEU A 308 5.51 5.08 21.84
C LEU A 308 6.17 3.92 22.57
N MET A 309 5.38 3.11 23.27
CA MET A 309 5.84 1.96 24.02
C MET A 309 5.02 0.72 23.72
N PHE A 310 5.55 -0.15 22.85
CA PHE A 310 4.89 -1.38 22.41
C PHE A 310 5.62 -2.61 22.94
N ASN A 311 4.86 -3.45 23.61
CA ASN A 311 5.36 -4.70 24.17
C ASN A 311 4.55 -5.89 23.61
N TYR A 312 5.22 -6.73 22.84
CA TYR A 312 4.64 -7.93 22.21
C TYR A 312 4.87 -9.20 23.07
N THR A 313 5.41 -9.03 24.29
CA THR A 313 5.72 -10.13 25.22
C THR A 313 4.77 -10.14 26.41
N LYS A 314 4.90 -11.17 27.25
CA LYS A 314 4.18 -11.26 28.54
C LYS A 314 4.88 -10.48 29.65
N GLN A 315 6.13 -10.07 29.49
CA GLN A 315 6.86 -9.32 30.48
C GLN A 315 6.24 -7.94 30.68
N LEU A 316 6.31 -7.39 31.89
CA LEU A 316 5.95 -5.99 32.11
C LEU A 316 7.09 -5.10 31.64
N THR A 317 6.78 -4.14 30.78
CA THR A 317 7.71 -3.07 30.39
C THR A 317 7.29 -1.77 31.06
N VAL A 318 8.20 -1.11 31.76
CA VAL A 318 7.93 0.14 32.49
C VAL A 318 8.79 1.26 31.90
N GLY A 319 8.18 2.40 31.60
CA GLY A 319 8.84 3.63 31.17
C GLY A 319 8.55 4.76 32.12
N ILE A 320 9.58 5.51 32.54
CA ILE A 320 9.48 6.66 33.44
C ILE A 320 10.30 7.80 32.83
N ASP A 321 9.77 9.02 32.87
CA ASP A 321 10.44 10.23 32.35
C ASP A 321 10.87 10.12 30.89
N LEU A 322 10.07 9.43 30.04
CA LEU A 322 10.34 9.32 28.61
C LEU A 322 9.84 10.57 27.88
N ASP A 323 10.68 11.13 27.03
CA ASP A 323 10.38 12.27 26.19
C ASP A 323 10.76 11.97 24.72
N GLU A 324 9.77 11.94 23.82
CA GLU A 324 9.95 11.62 22.39
C GLU A 324 10.65 10.27 22.12
N MET A 325 10.37 9.25 22.93
CA MET A 325 11.03 7.96 22.86
C MET A 325 10.19 6.89 22.19
N LEU A 326 10.89 5.94 21.56
CA LEU A 326 10.35 4.67 21.07
C LEU A 326 10.91 3.53 21.90
N VAL A 327 10.04 2.70 22.45
CA VAL A 327 10.40 1.48 23.17
C VAL A 327 9.59 0.33 22.60
N ILE A 328 10.25 -0.59 21.93
CA ILE A 328 9.61 -1.75 21.28
C ILE A 328 10.23 -3.03 21.85
N THR A 329 9.41 -3.87 22.45
CA THR A 329 9.83 -5.13 23.07
C THR A 329 9.22 -6.31 22.31
N THR A 330 10.06 -7.17 21.75
CA THR A 330 9.71 -8.50 21.21
C THR A 330 10.36 -9.59 22.06
N ASP A 331 10.10 -10.86 21.78
CA ASP A 331 10.65 -11.97 22.56
C ASP A 331 12.18 -12.04 22.55
N ASP A 332 12.82 -11.48 21.54
CA ASP A 332 14.27 -11.60 21.29
C ASP A 332 14.99 -10.25 21.15
N VAL A 333 14.27 -9.12 21.04
CA VAL A 333 14.86 -7.79 20.89
C VAL A 333 14.11 -6.75 21.72
N VAL A 334 14.86 -5.84 22.32
CA VAL A 334 14.35 -4.57 22.87
C VAL A 334 15.00 -3.43 22.11
N LEU A 335 14.20 -2.66 21.37
CA LEU A 335 14.62 -1.43 20.70
C LEU A 335 14.24 -0.22 21.56
N VAL A 336 15.22 0.62 21.88
CA VAL A 336 15.01 1.91 22.57
C VAL A 336 15.76 3.00 21.80
N CYS A 337 15.06 4.01 21.33
CA CYS A 337 15.68 5.16 20.67
C CYS A 337 14.75 6.39 20.67
N PRO A 338 15.29 7.60 20.52
CA PRO A 338 14.49 8.79 20.22
C PRO A 338 13.75 8.62 18.87
N LYS A 339 12.54 9.17 18.73
CA LYS A 339 11.78 9.15 17.46
C LYS A 339 12.62 9.64 16.28
N THR A 340 13.43 10.67 16.47
CA THR A 340 14.32 11.22 15.44
C THR A 340 15.40 10.25 14.94
N SER A 341 15.65 9.15 15.66
CA SER A 341 16.63 8.13 15.29
C SER A 341 16.07 6.97 14.44
N VAL A 342 14.76 6.92 14.18
CA VAL A 342 14.14 5.87 13.35
C VAL A 342 14.80 5.68 11.98
N PRO A 343 15.24 6.74 11.25
CA PRO A 343 15.95 6.56 9.98
C PRO A 343 17.25 5.73 10.09
N LYS A 344 17.82 5.62 11.29
CA LYS A 344 19.04 4.81 11.53
C LYS A 344 18.75 3.31 11.65
N ILE A 345 17.50 2.92 11.95
CA ILE A 345 17.11 1.50 12.15
C ILE A 345 17.45 0.68 10.90
N LYS A 346 17.11 1.16 9.71
CA LYS A 346 17.42 0.44 8.47
C LYS A 346 18.91 0.12 8.33
N LYS A 347 19.78 1.11 8.59
CA LYS A 347 21.23 0.93 8.50
C LYS A 347 21.75 -0.03 9.59
N LEU A 348 21.16 0.02 10.79
CA LEU A 348 21.46 -0.93 11.86
C LEU A 348 21.14 -2.36 11.41
N VAL A 349 19.92 -2.61 10.93
CA VAL A 349 19.48 -3.93 10.47
C VAL A 349 20.40 -4.45 9.34
N GLU A 350 20.72 -3.62 8.36
CA GLU A 350 21.67 -3.98 7.31
C GLU A 350 23.05 -4.37 7.84
N SER A 351 23.49 -3.79 8.96
CA SER A 351 24.79 -4.11 9.59
C SER A 351 24.79 -5.41 10.40
N LEU A 352 23.62 -6.03 10.65
CA LEU A 352 23.52 -7.31 11.35
C LEU A 352 23.86 -8.49 10.42
N ALA A 353 23.83 -8.30 9.11
CA ALA A 353 24.20 -9.34 8.13
C ALA A 353 25.64 -9.81 8.36
N GLY A 354 25.87 -11.13 8.39
CA GLY A 354 27.17 -11.74 8.67
C GLY A 354 27.60 -11.68 10.14
N THR A 355 26.75 -11.22 11.05
CA THR A 355 26.99 -11.26 12.50
C THR A 355 26.21 -12.42 13.16
N PRO A 356 26.48 -12.74 14.45
CA PRO A 356 25.67 -13.69 15.21
C PRO A 356 24.17 -13.33 15.36
N HIS A 357 23.79 -12.12 14.92
CA HIS A 357 22.43 -11.59 15.01
C HIS A 357 21.75 -11.47 13.62
N GLU A 358 22.28 -12.15 12.59
CA GLU A 358 21.72 -12.12 11.23
C GLU A 358 20.29 -12.69 11.17
N ASP A 359 19.97 -13.63 12.04
CA ASP A 359 18.64 -14.24 12.18
C ASP A 359 17.55 -13.24 12.63
N LEU A 360 17.96 -12.08 13.16
CA LEU A 360 17.06 -11.00 13.57
C LEU A 360 16.69 -10.00 12.44
N THR A 361 17.23 -10.18 11.21
CA THR A 361 17.05 -9.26 10.07
C THR A 361 15.81 -9.53 9.22
#